data_d7047af6c1d0381b49ce8d8edbed6e52
#
_entry.id   d7047af6c1d0381b49ce8d8edbed6e52
#
_cell.length_a   1.000
_cell.length_b   1.000
_cell.length_c   1.000
_cell.angle_alpha   90.00
_cell.angle_beta   90.00
_cell.angle_gamma   90.00
#
_symmetry.space_group_name_H-M   'P 1'
#
loop_
_entity.id
_entity.type
_entity.pdbx_description
1 polymer ?
#
loop_
_entity_poly.entity_id
_entity_poly.type
_entity_poly.pdbx_seq_one_letter_code
_entity_poly.pdbx_strand_id
1 'polypeptide(L)'
;MKKIVIIDKQPSRNDYAKYFDFEFELFHMSSVPVPKLLKKDVDLIIDLDYYDLVILVGSEAAKEYAKITSVTNFAGLLVEDKFICISNPAMLVFKPEGKPDFDRAVSKIKAAVEGTLTSSAKTGDFKGITNSKEAKDFLLEVLNSDAQVVAVDTETTTLYPRDGYVLGISISYKRKHGRYILTDVLDQEHIDLLQEIFNKFPIVFHNMKFDY
;
A
#
# COMPACT_ATOMS: atom_id res chain seq x y z
N MET A 1 -6.46 -12.33 -24.58
CA MET A 1 -5.19 -12.37 -23.82
C MET A 1 -4.88 -10.95 -23.41
N LYS A 2 -4.47 -10.68 -22.17
CA LYS A 2 -4.10 -9.33 -21.73
C LYS A 2 -2.83 -8.88 -22.42
N LYS A 3 -2.81 -7.63 -22.86
CA LYS A 3 -1.62 -6.97 -23.37
C LYS A 3 -0.83 -6.42 -22.19
N ILE A 4 0.41 -6.89 -22.03
CA ILE A 4 1.22 -6.60 -20.85
C ILE A 4 2.55 -6.01 -21.29
N VAL A 5 2.97 -4.93 -20.62
CA VAL A 5 4.30 -4.37 -20.79
C VAL A 5 5.05 -4.33 -19.46
N ILE A 6 6.34 -4.65 -19.53
CA ILE A 6 7.28 -4.44 -18.43
C ILE A 6 8.13 -3.22 -18.78
N ILE A 7 8.14 -2.22 -17.91
CA ILE A 7 8.94 -1.01 -18.07
C ILE A 7 10.11 -1.07 -17.10
N ASP A 8 11.33 -1.12 -17.63
CA ASP A 8 12.58 -1.16 -16.88
C ASP A 8 13.53 -0.05 -17.33
N LYS A 9 14.46 0.34 -16.47
CA LYS A 9 15.48 1.33 -16.78
C LYS A 9 16.68 0.70 -17.52
N GLN A 10 17.21 1.39 -18.52
CA GLN A 10 18.47 0.99 -19.14
C GLN A 10 19.71 1.49 -18.39
N PRO A 11 20.83 0.76 -18.44
CA PRO A 11 20.95 -0.57 -19.00
C PRO A 11 20.39 -1.64 -18.05
N SER A 12 19.48 -2.48 -18.54
CA SER A 12 18.98 -3.62 -17.79
C SER A 12 19.46 -4.93 -18.42
N ARG A 13 19.91 -5.85 -17.57
CA ARG A 13 20.25 -7.23 -17.94
C ARG A 13 19.31 -8.23 -17.27
N ASN A 14 18.18 -7.75 -16.78
CA ASN A 14 17.19 -8.60 -16.14
C ASN A 14 16.54 -9.51 -17.17
N ASP A 15 16.45 -10.78 -16.84
CA ASP A 15 15.75 -11.80 -17.62
C ASP A 15 14.41 -12.07 -16.93
N TYR A 16 13.35 -11.41 -17.41
CA TYR A 16 12.02 -11.50 -16.84
C TYR A 16 11.31 -12.81 -17.12
N ALA A 17 11.73 -13.56 -18.17
CA ALA A 17 11.19 -14.88 -18.46
C ALA A 17 11.47 -15.90 -17.33
N LYS A 18 12.44 -15.62 -16.46
CA LYS A 18 12.69 -16.42 -15.25
C LYS A 18 11.61 -16.27 -14.18
N TYR A 19 10.87 -15.17 -14.21
CA TYR A 19 9.88 -14.83 -13.18
C TYR A 19 8.45 -14.94 -13.68
N PHE A 20 8.24 -14.70 -15.00
CA PHE A 20 6.93 -14.62 -15.61
C PHE A 20 6.79 -15.63 -16.74
N ASP A 21 5.72 -16.40 -16.69
CA ASP A 21 5.35 -17.48 -17.62
C ASP A 21 4.23 -17.06 -18.59
N PHE A 22 3.94 -15.76 -18.67
CA PHE A 22 3.01 -15.14 -19.60
C PHE A 22 3.72 -14.27 -20.64
N GLU A 23 3.05 -13.98 -21.75
CA GLU A 23 3.58 -13.09 -22.78
C GLU A 23 3.59 -11.62 -22.32
N PHE A 24 4.68 -10.92 -22.59
CA PHE A 24 4.85 -9.50 -22.30
C PHE A 24 5.75 -8.83 -23.33
N GLU A 25 5.56 -7.53 -23.48
CA GLU A 25 6.51 -6.65 -24.17
C GLU A 25 7.47 -6.02 -23.17
N LEU A 26 8.71 -5.76 -23.57
CA LEU A 26 9.71 -5.13 -22.72
C LEU A 26 10.05 -3.74 -23.28
N PHE A 27 9.78 -2.72 -22.48
CA PHE A 27 10.14 -1.34 -22.79
C PHE A 27 11.24 -0.86 -21.84
N HIS A 28 12.29 -0.29 -22.41
CA HIS A 28 13.41 0.26 -21.66
C HIS A 28 13.36 1.80 -21.62
N MET A 29 13.20 2.34 -20.43
CA MET A 29 13.40 3.79 -20.22
C MET A 29 14.86 4.14 -20.50
N SER A 30 15.10 5.19 -21.29
CA SER A 30 16.47 5.67 -21.53
C SER A 30 17.08 6.18 -20.22
N SER A 31 18.30 5.70 -19.91
CA SER A 31 19.14 6.24 -18.84
C SER A 31 20.02 7.42 -19.29
N VAL A 32 20.05 7.68 -20.60
CA VAL A 32 20.83 8.79 -21.15
C VAL A 32 20.08 10.10 -20.86
N PRO A 33 20.75 11.13 -20.31
CA PRO A 33 20.13 12.45 -20.17
C PRO A 33 19.74 12.96 -21.56
N VAL A 34 18.47 12.89 -21.89
CA VAL A 34 17.94 13.49 -23.10
C VAL A 34 17.94 15.01 -22.87
N PRO A 35 18.44 15.84 -23.80
CA PRO A 35 18.35 17.29 -23.71
C PRO A 35 16.90 17.70 -23.40
N LYS A 36 16.69 18.68 -22.53
CA LYS A 36 15.37 19.09 -22.05
C LYS A 36 14.32 19.32 -23.16
N LEU A 37 14.76 19.68 -24.36
CA LEU A 37 13.90 19.87 -25.54
C LEU A 37 13.35 18.55 -26.13
N LEU A 38 14.08 17.43 -25.98
CA LEU A 38 13.68 16.12 -26.48
C LEU A 38 12.95 15.28 -25.42
N LYS A 39 12.98 15.71 -24.17
CA LYS A 39 12.32 14.99 -23.07
C LYS A 39 10.81 14.93 -23.21
N LYS A 40 10.20 15.98 -23.82
CA LYS A 40 8.77 16.01 -24.14
C LYS A 40 8.37 15.04 -25.27
N ASP A 41 9.29 14.78 -26.19
CA ASP A 41 9.02 13.93 -27.35
C ASP A 41 9.31 12.46 -27.06
N VAL A 42 10.15 12.16 -26.06
CA VAL A 42 10.49 10.79 -25.63
C VAL A 42 9.43 10.19 -24.72
N ASP A 43 8.69 11.01 -23.97
CA ASP A 43 7.55 10.59 -23.15
C ASP A 43 6.34 10.11 -23.97
N LEU A 44 6.37 10.31 -25.30
CA LEU A 44 5.36 9.87 -26.27
C LEU A 44 5.62 8.50 -26.91
N ILE A 45 6.71 7.80 -26.52
CA ILE A 45 7.15 6.60 -27.22
C ILE A 45 6.36 5.35 -26.83
N ILE A 46 5.70 5.34 -25.71
CA ILE A 46 4.88 4.21 -25.28
C ILE A 46 3.42 4.68 -25.06
N ASP A 47 2.51 4.09 -25.83
CA ASP A 47 1.09 4.25 -25.61
C ASP A 47 0.64 3.30 -24.48
N LEU A 48 0.58 3.84 -23.26
CA LEU A 48 0.15 3.06 -22.11
C LEU A 48 -1.31 2.58 -22.23
N ASP A 49 -2.15 3.26 -22.98
CA ASP A 49 -3.56 2.88 -23.12
C ASP A 49 -3.75 1.65 -24.00
N TYR A 50 -2.73 1.29 -24.76
CA TYR A 50 -2.68 0.03 -25.52
C TYR A 50 -2.57 -1.21 -24.60
N TYR A 51 -2.05 -1.08 -23.38
CA TYR A 51 -1.78 -2.19 -22.48
C TYR A 51 -2.84 -2.32 -21.38
N ASP A 52 -3.24 -3.54 -21.09
CA ASP A 52 -4.15 -3.87 -20.00
C ASP A 52 -3.44 -3.88 -18.63
N LEU A 53 -2.15 -4.17 -18.61
CA LEU A 53 -1.32 -4.19 -17.40
C LEU A 53 0.08 -3.66 -17.69
N VAL A 54 0.55 -2.77 -16.83
CA VAL A 54 1.88 -2.16 -16.89
C VAL A 54 2.66 -2.54 -15.64
N ILE A 55 3.75 -3.29 -15.83
CA ILE A 55 4.64 -3.72 -14.74
C ILE A 55 5.83 -2.75 -14.69
N LEU A 56 5.96 -2.02 -13.60
CA LEU A 56 6.98 -1.00 -13.39
C LEU A 56 8.12 -1.55 -12.53
N VAL A 57 9.33 -1.58 -13.08
CA VAL A 57 10.50 -2.13 -12.39
C VAL A 57 11.36 -1.03 -11.80
N GLY A 58 11.48 -1.05 -10.47
CA GLY A 58 12.28 -0.09 -9.73
C GLY A 58 11.62 1.29 -9.54
N SER A 59 12.26 2.12 -8.74
CA SER A 59 11.69 3.39 -8.28
C SER A 59 11.52 4.44 -9.38
N GLU A 60 12.37 4.43 -10.41
CA GLU A 60 12.31 5.42 -11.47
C GLU A 60 11.10 5.19 -12.38
N ALA A 61 10.89 3.95 -12.85
CA ALA A 61 9.71 3.60 -13.63
C ALA A 61 8.41 3.83 -12.82
N ALA A 62 8.39 3.41 -11.55
CA ALA A 62 7.25 3.58 -10.67
C ALA A 62 6.88 5.07 -10.47
N LYS A 63 7.89 5.92 -10.28
CA LYS A 63 7.69 7.37 -10.11
C LYS A 63 7.23 8.05 -11.40
N GLU A 64 7.85 7.70 -12.52
CA GLU A 64 7.58 8.35 -13.82
C GLU A 64 6.16 8.04 -14.30
N TYR A 65 5.79 6.77 -14.35
CA TYR A 65 4.55 6.33 -15.00
C TYR A 65 3.33 6.26 -14.06
N ALA A 66 3.53 5.97 -12.77
CA ALA A 66 2.42 5.80 -11.83
C ALA A 66 2.49 6.73 -10.59
N LYS A 67 3.44 7.67 -10.55
CA LYS A 67 3.68 8.59 -9.42
C LYS A 67 3.91 7.88 -8.08
N ILE A 68 4.33 6.62 -8.11
CA ILE A 68 4.64 5.82 -6.92
C ILE A 68 6.03 6.23 -6.39
N THR A 69 6.09 6.71 -5.16
CA THR A 69 7.34 7.19 -4.54
C THR A 69 8.10 6.11 -3.76
N SER A 70 7.44 5.02 -3.37
CA SER A 70 8.04 3.90 -2.62
C SER A 70 7.67 2.56 -3.24
N VAL A 71 8.59 1.96 -3.98
CA VAL A 71 8.39 0.63 -4.57
C VAL A 71 8.22 -0.43 -3.48
N THR A 72 8.93 -0.33 -2.36
CA THR A 72 8.84 -1.30 -1.26
C THR A 72 7.42 -1.38 -0.69
N ASN A 73 6.78 -0.23 -0.48
CA ASN A 73 5.43 -0.17 0.10
C ASN A 73 4.33 -0.57 -0.91
N PHE A 74 4.61 -0.40 -2.20
CA PHE A 74 3.64 -0.65 -3.27
C PHE A 74 3.92 -1.92 -4.09
N ALA A 75 4.99 -2.66 -3.77
CA ALA A 75 5.35 -3.87 -4.53
C ALA A 75 4.21 -4.89 -4.58
N GLY A 76 3.79 -5.22 -5.80
CA GLY A 76 2.69 -6.14 -6.04
C GLY A 76 1.29 -5.59 -5.74
N LEU A 77 1.14 -4.29 -5.46
CA LEU A 77 -0.18 -3.64 -5.39
C LEU A 77 -0.59 -3.14 -6.77
N LEU A 78 -1.84 -3.41 -7.15
CA LEU A 78 -2.43 -2.89 -8.38
C LEU A 78 -2.94 -1.48 -8.13
N VAL A 79 -2.37 -0.50 -8.84
CA VAL A 79 -2.69 0.92 -8.77
C VAL A 79 -3.46 1.30 -10.03
N GLU A 80 -4.59 2.01 -9.87
CA GLU A 80 -5.47 2.44 -10.96
C GLU A 80 -5.92 1.30 -11.88
N ASP A 81 -6.03 0.09 -11.34
CA ASP A 81 -6.37 -1.16 -12.04
C ASP A 81 -5.47 -1.46 -13.26
N LYS A 82 -4.32 -0.81 -13.36
CA LYS A 82 -3.42 -0.86 -14.51
C LYS A 82 -1.95 -1.03 -14.16
N PHE A 83 -1.46 -0.34 -13.13
CA PHE A 83 -0.04 -0.32 -12.79
C PHE A 83 0.26 -1.24 -11.61
N ILE A 84 1.35 -1.99 -11.73
CA ILE A 84 1.87 -2.80 -10.62
C ILE A 84 3.39 -2.66 -10.58
N CYS A 85 3.96 -2.33 -9.43
CA CYS A 85 5.40 -2.17 -9.33
C CYS A 85 6.08 -3.34 -8.65
N ILE A 86 7.35 -3.55 -9.03
CA ILE A 86 8.23 -4.58 -8.46
C ILE A 86 9.63 -4.00 -8.28
N SER A 87 10.34 -4.46 -7.26
CA SER A 87 11.75 -4.12 -7.08
C SER A 87 12.60 -4.65 -8.25
N ASN A 88 13.68 -3.95 -8.58
CA ASN A 88 14.58 -4.43 -9.63
C ASN A 88 15.22 -5.76 -9.18
N PRO A 89 15.11 -6.85 -9.97
CA PRO A 89 15.69 -8.15 -9.64
C PRO A 89 17.20 -8.11 -9.38
N ALA A 90 17.93 -7.21 -10.05
CA ALA A 90 19.36 -7.04 -9.82
C ALA A 90 19.70 -6.61 -8.38
N MET A 91 18.77 -6.01 -7.66
CA MET A 91 18.96 -5.63 -6.26
C MET A 91 19.08 -6.85 -5.33
N LEU A 92 18.53 -8.00 -5.71
CA LEU A 92 18.60 -9.23 -4.92
C LEU A 92 20.03 -9.78 -4.79
N VAL A 93 20.92 -9.40 -5.71
CA VAL A 93 22.35 -9.74 -5.62
C VAL A 93 22.99 -8.99 -4.44
N PHE A 94 22.55 -7.77 -4.16
CA PHE A 94 23.12 -6.92 -3.11
C PHE A 94 22.32 -7.01 -1.79
N LYS A 95 21.03 -7.36 -1.89
CA LYS A 95 20.10 -7.47 -0.76
C LYS A 95 19.27 -8.75 -0.87
N PRO A 96 19.88 -9.92 -0.62
CA PRO A 96 19.20 -11.21 -0.76
C PRO A 96 18.04 -11.39 0.23
N GLU A 97 18.06 -10.68 1.36
CA GLU A 97 16.96 -10.63 2.34
C GLU A 97 15.64 -10.08 1.75
N GLY A 98 15.70 -9.32 0.68
CA GLY A 98 14.52 -8.82 -0.04
C GLY A 98 13.80 -9.85 -0.92
N LYS A 99 14.37 -11.08 -1.06
CA LYS A 99 13.79 -12.10 -1.94
C LYS A 99 12.36 -12.52 -1.57
N PRO A 100 11.97 -12.71 -0.30
CA PRO A 100 10.59 -13.07 0.03
C PRO A 100 9.57 -12.03 -0.42
N ASP A 101 9.89 -10.74 -0.29
CA ASP A 101 9.00 -9.65 -0.72
C ASP A 101 8.93 -9.56 -2.24
N PHE A 102 10.05 -9.78 -2.91
CA PHE A 102 10.10 -9.86 -4.36
C PHE A 102 9.23 -11.03 -4.89
N ASP A 103 9.39 -12.24 -4.35
CA ASP A 103 8.63 -13.42 -4.74
C ASP A 103 7.12 -13.23 -4.49
N ARG A 104 6.76 -12.55 -3.39
CA ARG A 104 5.37 -12.17 -3.10
C ARG A 104 4.83 -11.20 -4.14
N ALA A 105 5.63 -10.22 -4.57
CA ALA A 105 5.23 -9.28 -5.62
C ALA A 105 5.07 -10.00 -6.98
N VAL A 106 5.97 -10.92 -7.33
CA VAL A 106 5.84 -11.77 -8.54
C VAL A 106 4.54 -12.56 -8.51
N SER A 107 4.21 -13.20 -7.39
CA SER A 107 2.94 -13.96 -7.23
C SER A 107 1.71 -13.07 -7.42
N LYS A 108 1.75 -11.84 -6.90
CA LYS A 108 0.66 -10.88 -7.08
C LYS A 108 0.52 -10.39 -8.53
N ILE A 109 1.65 -10.22 -9.24
CA ILE A 109 1.65 -9.89 -10.67
C ILE A 109 0.98 -11.01 -11.47
N LYS A 110 1.35 -12.27 -11.22
CA LYS A 110 0.70 -13.43 -11.87
C LYS A 110 -0.82 -13.44 -11.61
N ALA A 111 -1.23 -13.24 -10.36
CA ALA A 111 -2.65 -13.13 -10.01
C ALA A 111 -3.37 -11.97 -10.71
N ALA A 112 -2.67 -10.84 -10.94
CA ALA A 112 -3.22 -9.72 -11.71
C ALA A 112 -3.42 -10.08 -13.19
N VAL A 113 -2.47 -10.80 -13.78
CA VAL A 113 -2.58 -11.30 -15.17
C VAL A 113 -3.75 -12.26 -15.32
N GLU A 114 -3.92 -13.19 -14.39
CA GLU A 114 -5.02 -14.15 -14.33
C GLU A 114 -6.37 -13.52 -13.99
N GLY A 115 -6.38 -12.24 -13.56
CA GLY A 115 -7.61 -11.54 -13.14
C GLY A 115 -8.12 -11.98 -11.76
N THR A 116 -7.31 -12.70 -10.98
CA THR A 116 -7.63 -13.15 -9.63
C THR A 116 -7.17 -12.15 -8.56
N LEU A 117 -6.28 -11.20 -8.91
CA LEU A 117 -5.91 -10.09 -8.03
C LEU A 117 -7.05 -9.08 -7.97
N THR A 118 -7.79 -9.08 -6.90
CA THR A 118 -8.70 -7.98 -6.61
C THR A 118 -7.89 -6.78 -6.12
N SER A 119 -8.13 -5.60 -6.72
CA SER A 119 -7.53 -4.34 -6.26
C SER A 119 -7.76 -4.18 -4.76
N SER A 120 -6.69 -4.32 -3.97
CA SER A 120 -6.79 -4.21 -2.51
C SER A 120 -6.94 -2.75 -2.04
N ALA A 121 -6.65 -1.78 -2.91
CA ALA A 121 -6.57 -0.37 -2.56
C ALA A 121 -7.94 0.32 -2.40
N LYS A 122 -9.05 -0.30 -2.85
CA LYS A 122 -10.39 0.34 -2.79
C LYS A 122 -11.49 -0.54 -2.18
N THR A 123 -11.18 -1.69 -1.60
CA THR A 123 -12.22 -2.62 -1.12
C THR A 123 -12.44 -2.60 0.38
N GLY A 124 -12.25 -1.44 1.02
CA GLY A 124 -12.55 -1.25 2.44
C GLY A 124 -13.26 0.08 2.69
N ASP A 125 -14.06 0.12 3.73
CA ASP A 125 -14.64 1.35 4.27
C ASP A 125 -13.69 1.89 5.34
N PHE A 126 -12.74 2.74 4.91
CA PHE A 126 -11.76 3.39 5.78
C PHE A 126 -11.99 4.90 5.77
N LYS A 127 -12.13 5.51 6.95
CA LYS A 127 -12.38 6.94 7.10
C LYS A 127 -11.64 7.53 8.29
N GLY A 128 -11.23 8.80 8.15
CA GLY A 128 -10.84 9.64 9.27
C GLY A 128 -12.05 10.27 9.94
N ILE A 129 -12.06 10.32 11.26
CA ILE A 129 -13.08 10.99 12.08
C ILE A 129 -12.45 12.21 12.73
N THR A 130 -13.01 13.38 12.44
CA THR A 130 -12.52 14.68 12.88
C THR A 130 -13.56 15.48 13.67
N ASN A 131 -14.63 14.85 14.11
CA ASN A 131 -15.64 15.47 14.97
C ASN A 131 -16.11 14.51 16.06
N SER A 132 -16.44 15.07 17.22
CA SER A 132 -16.79 14.34 18.44
C SER A 132 -18.04 13.48 18.28
N LYS A 133 -19.08 13.97 17.60
CA LYS A 133 -20.31 13.20 17.41
C LYS A 133 -20.08 11.92 16.59
N GLU A 134 -19.35 12.03 15.48
CA GLU A 134 -19.04 10.86 14.63
C GLU A 134 -18.14 9.86 15.36
N ALA A 135 -17.20 10.36 16.20
CA ALA A 135 -16.39 9.52 17.06
C ALA A 135 -17.25 8.72 18.04
N LYS A 136 -18.18 9.36 18.73
CA LYS A 136 -19.11 8.71 19.65
C LYS A 136 -19.98 7.69 18.95
N ASP A 137 -20.60 8.06 17.83
CA ASP A 137 -21.48 7.18 17.05
C ASP A 137 -20.71 5.91 16.61
N PHE A 138 -19.46 6.05 16.17
CA PHE A 138 -18.62 4.92 15.79
C PHE A 138 -18.22 4.05 16.99
N LEU A 139 -17.82 4.64 18.12
CA LEU A 139 -17.48 3.86 19.32
C LEU A 139 -18.68 3.06 19.84
N LEU A 140 -19.87 3.63 19.79
CA LEU A 140 -21.12 2.92 20.10
C LEU A 140 -21.41 1.80 19.09
N GLU A 141 -21.13 2.01 17.78
CA GLU A 141 -21.24 0.97 16.75
C GLU A 141 -20.31 -0.22 17.08
N VAL A 142 -19.05 0.06 17.44
CA VAL A 142 -18.09 -0.98 17.86
C VAL A 142 -18.60 -1.71 19.10
N LEU A 143 -19.01 -0.98 20.13
CA LEU A 143 -19.47 -1.53 21.40
C LEU A 143 -20.69 -2.44 21.22
N ASN A 144 -21.61 -2.09 20.32
CA ASN A 144 -22.83 -2.87 20.06
C ASN A 144 -22.66 -3.93 18.97
N SER A 145 -21.44 -4.11 18.43
CA SER A 145 -21.18 -5.12 17.40
C SER A 145 -21.09 -6.53 17.99
N ASP A 146 -21.11 -7.52 17.07
CA ASP A 146 -20.87 -8.94 17.34
C ASP A 146 -19.39 -9.32 17.11
N ALA A 147 -18.48 -8.36 17.14
CA ALA A 147 -17.07 -8.58 16.91
C ALA A 147 -16.49 -9.62 17.88
N GLN A 148 -15.64 -10.49 17.35
CA GLN A 148 -14.89 -11.45 18.17
C GLN A 148 -13.56 -10.87 18.65
N VAL A 149 -13.09 -9.80 18.01
CA VAL A 149 -11.83 -9.12 18.28
C VAL A 149 -11.89 -7.72 17.73
N VAL A 150 -11.25 -6.77 18.39
CA VAL A 150 -11.08 -5.40 17.93
C VAL A 150 -9.60 -5.12 17.74
N ALA A 151 -9.20 -4.67 16.56
CA ALA A 151 -7.83 -4.24 16.28
C ALA A 151 -7.70 -2.73 16.57
N VAL A 152 -6.65 -2.38 17.27
CA VAL A 152 -6.33 -0.99 17.66
C VAL A 152 -4.87 -0.70 17.34
N ASP A 153 -4.61 0.51 16.86
CA ASP A 153 -3.27 1.03 16.61
C ASP A 153 -3.24 2.52 16.92
N THR A 154 -2.12 3.05 17.40
CA THR A 154 -2.00 4.45 17.77
C THR A 154 -0.94 5.17 16.94
N GLU A 155 -1.23 6.42 16.57
CA GLU A 155 -0.25 7.32 15.98
C GLU A 155 0.18 8.36 17.01
N THR A 156 1.48 8.55 17.17
CA THR A 156 2.06 9.41 18.20
C THR A 156 3.01 10.45 17.62
N THR A 157 3.27 11.52 18.37
CA THR A 157 4.20 12.58 17.93
C THR A 157 5.66 12.17 18.00
N THR A 158 6.01 11.14 18.75
CA THR A 158 7.38 10.65 18.93
C THR A 158 7.40 9.15 19.24
N LEU A 159 8.54 8.51 18.98
CA LEU A 159 8.80 7.12 19.35
C LEU A 159 9.04 6.92 20.86
N TYR A 160 9.18 8.01 21.63
CA TYR A 160 9.40 7.98 23.08
C TYR A 160 8.10 8.30 23.81
N PRO A 161 7.42 7.30 24.41
CA PRO A 161 6.08 7.50 25.02
C PRO A 161 5.99 8.59 26.08
N ARG A 162 7.13 8.90 26.76
CA ARG A 162 7.19 9.92 27.80
C ARG A 162 7.28 11.36 27.29
N ASP A 163 7.68 11.51 26.03
CA ASP A 163 8.02 12.82 25.43
C ASP A 163 6.99 13.28 24.42
N GLY A 164 5.94 12.48 24.21
CA GLY A 164 4.93 12.72 23.19
C GLY A 164 3.50 12.52 23.66
N TYR A 165 2.58 12.68 22.72
CA TYR A 165 1.17 12.43 22.91
C TYR A 165 0.57 11.69 21.71
N VAL A 166 -0.55 11.04 21.91
CA VAL A 166 -1.28 10.31 20.86
C VAL A 166 -2.00 11.30 19.95
N LEU A 167 -1.72 11.24 18.66
CA LEU A 167 -2.35 12.06 17.63
C LEU A 167 -3.71 11.50 17.22
N GLY A 168 -3.84 10.19 17.20
CA GLY A 168 -5.07 9.51 16.80
C GLY A 168 -5.01 8.02 17.05
N ILE A 169 -6.17 7.42 17.01
CA ILE A 169 -6.41 6.00 17.27
C ILE A 169 -7.09 5.38 16.05
N SER A 170 -6.49 4.34 15.50
CA SER A 170 -7.11 3.49 14.48
C SER A 170 -7.86 2.35 15.14
N ILE A 171 -9.11 2.14 14.78
CA ILE A 171 -9.95 1.05 15.31
C ILE A 171 -10.60 0.30 14.15
N SER A 172 -10.54 -1.04 14.19
CA SER A 172 -11.21 -1.93 13.26
C SER A 172 -11.82 -3.12 14.02
N TYR A 173 -13.09 -3.36 13.84
CA TYR A 173 -13.83 -4.45 14.48
C TYR A 173 -14.37 -5.49 13.47
N LYS A 174 -14.19 -5.22 12.17
CA LYS A 174 -14.53 -6.15 11.08
C LYS A 174 -13.60 -5.99 9.89
N ARG A 175 -13.47 -7.04 9.09
CA ARG A 175 -12.58 -7.05 7.93
C ARG A 175 -12.93 -5.95 6.93
N LYS A 176 -11.91 -5.25 6.41
CA LYS A 176 -12.03 -4.16 5.41
C LYS A 176 -12.85 -2.95 5.92
N HIS A 177 -12.88 -2.74 7.19
CA HIS A 177 -13.52 -1.59 7.81
C HIS A 177 -12.61 -1.03 8.90
N GLY A 178 -12.41 0.27 8.93
CA GLY A 178 -11.60 0.93 9.95
C GLY A 178 -11.87 2.42 10.03
N ARG A 179 -11.65 2.97 11.20
CA ARG A 179 -11.73 4.41 11.47
C ARG A 179 -10.45 4.87 12.15
N TYR A 180 -9.96 6.00 11.71
CA TYR A 180 -8.92 6.74 12.40
C TYR A 180 -9.55 7.94 13.08
N ILE A 181 -9.47 8.01 14.40
CA ILE A 181 -10.09 9.06 15.21
C ILE A 181 -8.99 9.98 15.71
N LEU A 182 -9.06 11.27 15.41
CA LEU A 182 -8.17 12.28 16.00
C LEU A 182 -8.42 12.39 17.50
N THR A 183 -7.37 12.42 18.32
CA THR A 183 -7.50 12.55 19.78
C THR A 183 -8.07 13.90 20.20
N ASP A 184 -7.89 14.94 19.40
CA ASP A 184 -8.40 16.29 19.66
C ASP A 184 -9.93 16.35 19.73
N VAL A 185 -10.64 15.35 19.20
CA VAL A 185 -12.13 15.29 19.23
C VAL A 185 -12.66 14.38 20.33
N LEU A 186 -11.79 13.76 21.10
CA LEU A 186 -12.14 12.85 22.20
C LEU A 186 -12.29 13.63 23.51
N ASP A 187 -13.35 13.39 24.23
CA ASP A 187 -13.59 13.86 25.59
C ASP A 187 -13.74 12.66 26.55
N GLN A 188 -14.08 12.92 27.79
CA GLN A 188 -14.21 11.89 28.82
C GLN A 188 -15.22 10.80 28.45
N GLU A 189 -16.32 11.16 27.80
CA GLU A 189 -17.35 10.19 27.38
C GLU A 189 -16.78 9.18 26.34
N HIS A 190 -15.95 9.65 25.40
CA HIS A 190 -15.28 8.78 24.43
C HIS A 190 -14.26 7.85 25.09
N ILE A 191 -13.53 8.35 26.09
CA ILE A 191 -12.59 7.54 26.87
C ILE A 191 -13.32 6.44 27.64
N ASP A 192 -14.46 6.75 28.22
CA ASP A 192 -15.29 5.77 28.92
C ASP A 192 -15.79 4.67 27.96
N LEU A 193 -16.25 5.06 26.74
CA LEU A 193 -16.65 4.11 25.70
C LEU A 193 -15.47 3.25 25.22
N LEU A 194 -14.29 3.82 25.06
CA LEU A 194 -13.07 3.06 24.71
C LEU A 194 -12.75 2.04 25.80
N GLN A 195 -12.85 2.43 27.08
CA GLN A 195 -12.63 1.52 28.20
C GLN A 195 -13.66 0.38 28.24
N GLU A 196 -14.92 0.66 27.92
CA GLU A 196 -15.96 -0.37 27.79
C GLU A 196 -15.66 -1.34 26.64
N ILE A 197 -15.21 -0.83 25.49
CA ILE A 197 -14.78 -1.66 24.34
C ILE A 197 -13.61 -2.56 24.75
N PHE A 198 -12.60 -2.02 25.43
CA PHE A 198 -11.43 -2.77 25.87
C PHE A 198 -11.77 -3.83 26.93
N ASN A 199 -12.77 -3.59 27.75
CA ASN A 199 -13.28 -4.55 28.72
C ASN A 199 -14.14 -5.65 28.09
N LYS A 200 -14.84 -5.33 26.99
CA LYS A 200 -15.80 -6.23 26.34
C LYS A 200 -15.13 -7.17 25.34
N PHE A 201 -14.14 -6.69 24.59
CA PHE A 201 -13.55 -7.42 23.46
C PHE A 201 -12.07 -7.76 23.70
N PRO A 202 -11.61 -8.89 23.19
CA PRO A 202 -10.17 -9.11 22.98
C PRO A 202 -9.59 -8.03 22.05
N ILE A 203 -8.54 -7.35 22.50
CA ILE A 203 -7.89 -6.28 21.72
C ILE A 203 -6.61 -6.80 21.08
N VAL A 204 -6.38 -6.51 19.81
CA VAL A 204 -5.16 -6.81 19.08
C VAL A 204 -4.47 -5.51 18.70
N PHE A 205 -3.21 -5.37 19.11
CA PHE A 205 -2.33 -4.27 18.75
C PHE A 205 -1.26 -4.77 17.76
N HIS A 206 -0.85 -3.90 16.86
CA HIS A 206 0.38 -4.08 16.12
C HIS A 206 1.52 -3.45 16.95
N ASN A 207 2.51 -4.26 17.37
CA ASN A 207 3.62 -3.79 18.21
C ASN A 207 3.17 -3.20 19.58
N MET A 208 2.37 -3.95 20.32
CA MET A 208 1.76 -3.57 21.60
C MET A 208 2.71 -2.88 22.61
N LYS A 209 4.01 -3.15 22.57
CA LYS A 209 5.00 -2.50 23.47
C LYS A 209 5.09 -1.00 23.27
N PHE A 210 4.62 -0.51 22.13
CA PHE A 210 4.61 0.91 21.76
C PHE A 210 3.30 1.57 22.15
N ASP A 211 2.18 0.84 22.04
CA ASP A 211 0.82 1.35 22.23
C ASP A 211 0.30 1.23 23.67
N TYR A 212 1.06 0.56 24.56
CA TYR A 212 0.63 0.28 25.94
C TYR A 212 1.34 1.14 26.97
#